data_c0ac35207457fcdfb43a4f80f832efb8
#
_entry.id   c0ac35207457fcdfb43a4f80f832efb8
#
_cell.length_a   1.000
_cell.length_b   1.000
_cell.length_c   1.000
_cell.angle_alpha   90.00
_cell.angle_beta   90.00
_cell.angle_gamma   90.00
#
_symmetry.space_group_name_H-M   'P 1'
#
loop_
_entity.id
_entity.type
_entity.pdbx_description
1 polymer ?
#
loop_
_entity_poly.entity_id
_entity_poly.type
_entity_poly.pdbx_seq_one_letter_code
_entity_poly.pdbx_strand_id
1 'polypeptide(L)'
;LEHYISAIETIATTLRNDALTALSRTPVLLLLLAIAAGLASPARAQSAVADGQKLAFDRGKGNCLTCHVIRGGDLPGTIGPELKDLKAKYPDRSELAAIIFDETKRNPQTMMPPFGRNRILTEQEISAIVDFLQTL
;
A
#
# COMPACT_ATOMS: atom_id res chain seq x y z
N LEU A 1 55.28 -24.89 -35.67
CA LEU A 1 55.04 -23.54 -35.08
C LEU A 1 53.75 -22.90 -35.61
N GLU A 2 53.45 -23.00 -36.92
CA GLU A 2 52.26 -22.43 -37.54
C GLU A 2 50.94 -22.94 -37.00
N HIS A 3 50.84 -24.24 -36.72
CA HIS A 3 49.62 -24.82 -36.10
C HIS A 3 49.33 -24.32 -34.67
N TYR A 4 50.36 -23.93 -33.95
CA TYR A 4 50.21 -23.39 -32.56
C TYR A 4 49.70 -21.98 -32.56
N ILE A 5 50.17 -21.15 -33.53
CA ILE A 5 49.74 -19.77 -33.68
C ILE A 5 48.28 -19.64 -34.10
N SER A 6 47.85 -20.50 -35.05
CA SER A 6 46.47 -20.55 -35.52
C SER A 6 45.45 -20.94 -34.39
N ALA A 7 45.86 -21.87 -33.52
CA ALA A 7 45.02 -22.25 -32.37
C ALA A 7 44.83 -21.10 -31.34
N ILE A 8 45.88 -20.36 -31.06
CA ILE A 8 45.80 -19.21 -30.13
C ILE A 8 44.93 -18.08 -30.71
N GLU A 9 45.02 -17.77 -31.98
CA GLU A 9 44.18 -16.74 -32.61
C GLU A 9 42.70 -17.15 -32.61
N THR A 10 42.36 -18.42 -32.81
CA THR A 10 41.00 -18.93 -32.78
C THR A 10 40.40 -18.81 -31.38
N ILE A 11 41.15 -19.19 -30.34
CA ILE A 11 40.71 -19.07 -28.94
C ILE A 11 40.51 -17.61 -28.54
N ALA A 12 41.43 -16.69 -28.91
CA ALA A 12 41.35 -15.30 -28.61
C ALA A 12 40.11 -14.61 -29.27
N THR A 13 39.79 -15.02 -30.48
CA THR A 13 38.62 -14.50 -31.20
C THR A 13 37.30 -14.98 -30.62
N THR A 14 37.24 -16.24 -30.21
CA THR A 14 36.06 -16.83 -29.56
C THR A 14 35.78 -16.13 -28.21
N LEU A 15 36.81 -15.99 -27.37
CA LEU A 15 36.65 -15.31 -26.04
C LEU A 15 36.26 -13.84 -26.19
N ARG A 16 36.74 -13.13 -27.22
CA ARG A 16 36.37 -11.73 -27.49
C ARG A 16 34.91 -11.62 -27.90
N ASN A 17 34.41 -12.52 -28.73
CA ASN A 17 33.02 -12.51 -29.19
C ASN A 17 32.04 -12.85 -28.07
N ASP A 18 32.39 -13.79 -27.21
CA ASP A 18 31.56 -14.14 -26.05
C ASP A 18 31.47 -12.99 -25.02
N ALA A 19 32.58 -12.28 -24.81
CA ALA A 19 32.59 -11.11 -23.93
C ALA A 19 31.73 -9.95 -24.47
N LEU A 20 31.78 -9.68 -25.79
CA LEU A 20 30.98 -8.63 -26.43
C LEU A 20 29.48 -8.94 -26.44
N THR A 21 29.11 -10.21 -26.62
CA THR A 21 27.71 -10.63 -26.59
C THR A 21 27.12 -10.65 -25.17
N ALA A 22 27.94 -10.92 -24.15
CA ALA A 22 27.54 -10.84 -22.75
C ALA A 22 27.28 -9.39 -22.30
N LEU A 23 28.12 -8.41 -22.71
CA LEU A 23 27.93 -7.00 -22.36
C LEU A 23 26.69 -6.37 -23.01
N SER A 24 26.23 -6.86 -24.16
CA SER A 24 25.06 -6.32 -24.86
C SER A 24 23.73 -6.77 -24.29
N ARG A 25 23.70 -7.90 -23.55
CA ARG A 25 22.48 -8.51 -23.00
C ARG A 25 22.13 -8.04 -21.60
N THR A 26 23.12 -7.60 -20.83
CA THR A 26 22.92 -7.14 -19.45
C THR A 26 22.06 -5.87 -19.32
N PRO A 27 22.20 -4.80 -20.13
CA PRO A 27 21.37 -3.61 -19.98
C PRO A 27 19.89 -3.86 -20.35
N VAL A 28 19.62 -4.75 -21.31
CA VAL A 28 18.25 -5.09 -21.71
C VAL A 28 17.55 -5.87 -20.58
N LEU A 29 18.26 -6.83 -19.96
CA LEU A 29 17.71 -7.62 -18.84
C LEU A 29 17.43 -6.75 -17.61
N LEU A 30 18.32 -5.81 -17.29
CA LEU A 30 18.13 -4.85 -16.19
C LEU A 30 16.97 -3.89 -16.47
N LEU A 31 16.80 -3.45 -17.71
CA LEU A 31 15.69 -2.58 -18.11
C LEU A 31 14.35 -3.32 -18.01
N LEU A 32 14.28 -4.58 -18.41
CA LEU A 32 13.08 -5.42 -18.29
C LEU A 32 12.72 -5.70 -16.83
N LEU A 33 13.70 -5.92 -15.95
CA LEU A 33 13.48 -6.09 -14.51
C LEU A 33 12.96 -4.80 -13.86
N ALA A 34 13.46 -3.64 -14.27
CA ALA A 34 13.01 -2.35 -13.75
C ALA A 34 11.56 -2.04 -14.16
N ILE A 35 11.14 -2.41 -15.37
CA ILE A 35 9.75 -2.24 -15.85
C ILE A 35 8.80 -3.17 -15.09
N ALA A 36 9.20 -4.41 -14.80
CA ALA A 36 8.38 -5.36 -14.05
C ALA A 36 8.13 -4.92 -12.59
N ALA A 37 9.10 -4.25 -11.95
CA ALA A 37 8.96 -3.72 -10.60
C ALA A 37 7.97 -2.53 -10.50
N GLY A 38 7.80 -1.75 -11.59
CA GLY A 38 6.91 -0.60 -11.64
C GLY A 38 5.42 -0.93 -11.78
N LEU A 39 5.06 -2.14 -12.20
CA LEU A 39 3.67 -2.54 -12.48
C LEU A 39 2.93 -3.13 -11.28
N ALA A 40 3.58 -3.30 -10.14
CA ALA A 40 2.99 -3.98 -8.97
C ALA A 40 2.17 -3.06 -8.04
N SER A 41 2.11 -1.75 -8.28
CA SER A 41 1.55 -0.78 -7.33
C SER A 41 0.01 -0.65 -7.26
N PRO A 42 -0.79 -0.68 -8.33
CA PRO A 42 -2.22 -0.38 -8.23
C PRO A 42 -3.05 -1.48 -7.55
N ALA A 43 -2.70 -2.75 -7.73
CA ALA A 43 -3.45 -3.86 -7.14
C ALA A 43 -3.35 -3.91 -5.61
N ARG A 44 -2.22 -3.50 -5.05
CA ARG A 44 -2.00 -3.48 -3.60
C ARG A 44 -2.77 -2.35 -2.91
N ALA A 45 -2.90 -1.21 -3.55
CA ALA A 45 -3.68 -0.09 -3.03
C ALA A 45 -5.19 -0.41 -3.01
N GLN A 46 -5.71 -1.07 -4.05
CA GLN A 46 -7.11 -1.49 -4.09
C GLN A 46 -7.44 -2.56 -3.04
N SER A 47 -6.52 -3.50 -2.75
CA SER A 47 -6.73 -4.48 -1.68
C SER A 47 -6.78 -3.81 -0.30
N ALA A 48 -5.91 -2.83 -0.03
CA ALA A 48 -5.89 -2.10 1.24
C ALA A 48 -7.19 -1.33 1.49
N VAL A 49 -7.76 -0.68 0.47
CA VAL A 49 -9.05 0.01 0.55
C VAL A 49 -10.19 -0.98 0.85
N ALA A 50 -10.22 -2.13 0.15
CA ALA A 50 -11.26 -3.14 0.36
C ALA A 50 -11.16 -3.77 1.77
N ASP A 51 -9.96 -4.01 2.25
CA ASP A 51 -9.73 -4.52 3.60
C ASP A 51 -10.10 -3.47 4.67
N GLY A 52 -9.78 -2.20 4.41
CA GLY A 52 -10.20 -1.10 5.28
C GLY A 52 -11.71 -0.96 5.39
N GLN A 53 -12.45 -1.12 4.29
CA GLN A 53 -13.92 -1.11 4.30
C GLN A 53 -14.48 -2.27 5.14
N LYS A 54 -13.95 -3.49 4.96
CA LYS A 54 -14.37 -4.65 5.76
C LYS A 54 -14.13 -4.41 7.24
N LEU A 55 -12.95 -3.93 7.62
CA LEU A 55 -12.61 -3.62 9.01
C LEU A 55 -13.50 -2.53 9.61
N ALA A 56 -13.81 -1.47 8.84
CA ALA A 56 -14.69 -0.40 9.28
C ALA A 56 -16.14 -0.88 9.52
N PHE A 57 -16.62 -1.84 8.73
CA PHE A 57 -17.99 -2.36 8.83
C PHE A 57 -18.11 -3.59 9.72
N ASP A 58 -17.00 -4.25 10.07
CA ASP A 58 -16.97 -5.42 10.95
C ASP A 58 -17.38 -5.03 12.37
N ARG A 59 -18.48 -5.64 12.87
CA ARG A 59 -19.02 -5.40 14.22
C ARG A 59 -18.08 -5.84 15.34
N GLY A 60 -17.16 -6.76 15.06
CA GLY A 60 -16.15 -7.22 16.01
C GLY A 60 -14.85 -6.38 15.97
N LYS A 61 -14.75 -5.43 15.05
CA LYS A 61 -13.57 -4.57 14.83
C LYS A 61 -13.91 -3.07 14.92
N GLY A 62 -13.89 -2.38 13.78
CA GLY A 62 -14.15 -0.93 13.74
C GLY A 62 -15.57 -0.56 14.10
N ASN A 63 -16.55 -1.33 13.62
CA ASN A 63 -17.98 -1.13 13.87
C ASN A 63 -18.45 0.33 13.66
N CYS A 64 -17.84 1.02 12.69
CA CYS A 64 -18.00 2.45 12.47
C CYS A 64 -19.45 2.83 12.13
N LEU A 65 -20.20 1.89 11.48
CA LEU A 65 -21.60 2.08 11.12
C LEU A 65 -22.53 2.23 12.32
N THR A 66 -22.14 1.74 13.51
CA THR A 66 -22.95 1.95 14.72
C THR A 66 -23.16 3.42 15.04
N CYS A 67 -22.20 4.27 14.67
CA CYS A 67 -22.24 5.70 14.98
C CYS A 67 -22.28 6.63 13.77
N HIS A 68 -21.72 6.19 12.63
CA HIS A 68 -21.49 7.03 11.47
C HIS A 68 -22.30 6.59 10.24
N VAL A 69 -22.80 7.56 9.51
CA VAL A 69 -23.27 7.34 8.12
C VAL A 69 -22.04 7.25 7.22
N ILE A 70 -21.91 6.12 6.51
CA ILE A 70 -20.81 5.85 5.57
C ILE A 70 -21.39 5.29 4.28
N ARG A 71 -20.98 5.82 3.14
CA ARG A 71 -21.42 5.34 1.82
C ARG A 71 -21.15 3.84 1.64
N GLY A 72 -22.17 3.09 1.24
CA GLY A 72 -22.07 1.63 1.07
C GLY A 72 -22.27 0.81 2.34
N GLY A 73 -22.57 1.45 3.47
CA GLY A 73 -22.93 0.77 4.70
C GLY A 73 -24.44 0.65 4.90
N ASP A 74 -24.86 -0.42 5.57
CA ASP A 74 -26.26 -0.69 5.87
C ASP A 74 -26.62 -0.28 7.31
N LEU A 75 -27.81 0.28 7.49
CA LEU A 75 -28.38 0.64 8.80
C LEU A 75 -27.42 1.49 9.66
N PRO A 76 -26.92 2.62 9.15
CA PRO A 76 -25.98 3.45 9.89
C PRO A 76 -26.63 4.17 11.06
N GLY A 77 -25.84 4.33 12.14
CA GLY A 77 -26.19 5.22 13.26
C GLY A 77 -25.96 6.69 12.91
N THR A 78 -26.45 7.56 13.76
CA THR A 78 -26.37 9.04 13.62
C THR A 78 -25.73 9.72 14.84
N ILE A 79 -25.06 8.97 15.71
CA ILE A 79 -24.39 9.50 16.91
C ILE A 79 -23.18 10.35 16.51
N GLY A 80 -22.40 9.89 15.52
CA GLY A 80 -21.25 10.60 14.96
C GLY A 80 -21.62 11.32 13.66
N PRO A 81 -20.72 12.20 13.17
CA PRO A 81 -20.94 12.88 11.89
C PRO A 81 -20.89 11.88 10.71
N GLU A 82 -21.56 12.26 9.61
CA GLU A 82 -21.40 11.55 8.35
C GLU A 82 -19.95 11.59 7.88
N LEU A 83 -19.42 10.43 7.47
CA LEU A 83 -18.06 10.31 6.95
C LEU A 83 -18.08 10.44 5.43
N LYS A 84 -17.79 11.65 4.96
CA LYS A 84 -17.69 12.04 3.56
C LYS A 84 -16.65 13.14 3.38
N ASP A 85 -16.12 13.25 2.17
CA ASP A 85 -15.13 14.28 1.79
C ASP A 85 -13.90 14.29 2.70
N LEU A 86 -13.55 13.11 3.26
CA LEU A 86 -12.53 13.03 4.31
C LEU A 86 -11.13 13.33 3.79
N LYS A 87 -10.84 13.07 2.52
CA LYS A 87 -9.57 13.45 1.91
C LYS A 87 -9.38 14.95 1.82
N ALA A 88 -10.45 15.70 1.54
CA ALA A 88 -10.40 17.15 1.51
C ALA A 88 -10.35 17.76 2.94
N LYS A 89 -11.07 17.14 3.88
CA LYS A 89 -11.16 17.58 5.27
C LYS A 89 -9.90 17.26 6.08
N TYR A 90 -9.27 16.11 5.80
CA TYR A 90 -8.04 15.62 6.43
C TYR A 90 -7.06 15.21 5.33
N PRO A 91 -6.39 16.17 4.66
CA PRO A 91 -5.44 15.87 3.60
C PRO A 91 -4.22 15.09 4.11
N ASP A 92 -3.83 15.34 5.36
CA ASP A 92 -2.83 14.52 6.04
C ASP A 92 -3.49 13.26 6.63
N ARG A 93 -3.17 12.10 6.04
CA ARG A 93 -3.68 10.81 6.50
C ARG A 93 -3.27 10.48 7.93
N SER A 94 -2.17 11.02 8.42
CA SER A 94 -1.69 10.80 9.80
C SER A 94 -2.62 11.43 10.83
N GLU A 95 -3.24 12.56 10.51
CA GLU A 95 -4.23 13.19 11.36
C GLU A 95 -5.48 12.31 11.51
N LEU A 96 -6.00 11.76 10.41
CA LEU A 96 -7.15 10.86 10.46
C LEU A 96 -6.82 9.55 11.21
N ALA A 97 -5.59 9.04 11.05
CA ALA A 97 -5.12 7.88 11.80
C ALA A 97 -5.06 8.18 13.31
N ALA A 98 -4.56 9.35 13.70
CA ALA A 98 -4.50 9.76 15.10
C ALA A 98 -5.90 9.90 15.73
N ILE A 99 -6.88 10.41 14.98
CA ILE A 99 -8.29 10.47 15.40
C ILE A 99 -8.84 9.08 15.70
N ILE A 100 -8.64 8.12 14.80
CA ILE A 100 -9.10 6.73 15.00
C ILE A 100 -8.33 6.08 16.15
N PHE A 101 -7.03 6.35 16.26
CA PHE A 101 -6.22 5.80 17.34
C PHE A 101 -6.73 6.24 18.71
N ASP A 102 -6.98 7.55 18.92
CA ASP A 102 -7.45 8.09 20.19
C ASP A 102 -8.05 9.50 20.04
N GLU A 103 -9.32 9.59 19.68
CA GLU A 103 -10.06 10.86 19.59
C GLU A 103 -10.17 11.60 20.92
N THR A 104 -10.02 10.93 22.05
CA THR A 104 -10.12 11.59 23.36
C THR A 104 -9.04 12.65 23.57
N LYS A 105 -7.93 12.57 22.85
CA LYS A 105 -6.86 13.57 22.90
C LYS A 105 -7.28 14.90 22.29
N ARG A 106 -8.16 14.88 21.28
CA ARG A 106 -8.68 16.06 20.60
C ARG A 106 -10.02 16.51 21.20
N ASN A 107 -10.88 15.55 21.47
CA ASN A 107 -12.19 15.78 22.10
C ASN A 107 -12.38 14.85 23.31
N PRO A 108 -12.08 15.33 24.53
CA PRO A 108 -12.23 14.50 25.75
C PRO A 108 -13.67 14.02 26.03
N GLN A 109 -14.66 14.65 25.39
CA GLN A 109 -16.08 14.30 25.56
C GLN A 109 -16.58 13.35 24.47
N THR A 110 -15.70 12.86 23.60
CA THR A 110 -16.10 11.96 22.52
C THR A 110 -16.66 10.64 23.03
N MET A 111 -17.68 10.15 22.34
CA MET A 111 -18.18 8.77 22.52
C MET A 111 -17.43 7.77 21.62
N MET A 112 -16.60 8.24 20.70
CA MET A 112 -15.82 7.39 19.82
C MET A 112 -14.79 6.60 20.64
N PRO A 113 -14.76 5.26 20.54
CA PRO A 113 -13.77 4.47 21.26
C PRO A 113 -12.33 4.79 20.81
N PRO A 114 -11.36 4.82 21.72
CA PRO A 114 -9.95 4.97 21.34
C PRO A 114 -9.40 3.66 20.79
N PHE A 115 -9.68 3.36 19.53
CA PHE A 115 -9.47 2.04 18.90
C PHE A 115 -8.03 1.54 18.98
N GLY A 116 -7.04 2.41 18.74
CA GLY A 116 -5.64 2.04 18.82
C GLY A 116 -5.16 1.92 20.27
N ARG A 117 -5.44 2.92 21.12
CA ARG A 117 -5.02 2.92 22.52
C ARG A 117 -5.55 1.71 23.29
N ASN A 118 -6.79 1.32 23.03
CA ASN A 118 -7.41 0.16 23.66
C ASN A 118 -7.15 -1.16 22.92
N ARG A 119 -6.31 -1.15 21.86
CA ARG A 119 -5.95 -2.33 21.05
C ARG A 119 -7.15 -3.06 20.42
N ILE A 120 -8.23 -2.33 20.14
CA ILE A 120 -9.38 -2.84 19.38
C ILE A 120 -8.97 -3.06 17.93
N LEU A 121 -8.16 -2.10 17.40
CA LEU A 121 -7.52 -2.15 16.09
C LEU A 121 -6.01 -2.04 16.23
N THR A 122 -5.28 -2.77 15.41
CA THR A 122 -3.83 -2.58 15.23
C THR A 122 -3.56 -1.33 14.39
N GLU A 123 -2.32 -0.84 14.39
CA GLU A 123 -1.92 0.30 13.55
C GLU A 123 -2.08 0.00 12.05
N GLN A 124 -1.84 -1.25 11.63
CA GLN A 124 -2.06 -1.70 10.25
C GLN A 124 -3.54 -1.67 9.88
N GLU A 125 -4.42 -2.13 10.76
CA GLU A 125 -5.87 -2.08 10.56
C GLU A 125 -6.37 -0.63 10.50
N ILE A 126 -5.87 0.24 11.37
CA ILE A 126 -6.16 1.69 11.32
C ILE A 126 -5.69 2.28 9.99
N SER A 127 -4.48 1.95 9.55
CA SER A 127 -3.95 2.42 8.26
C SER A 127 -4.85 2.01 7.09
N ALA A 128 -5.31 0.76 7.04
CA ALA A 128 -6.22 0.27 6.01
C ALA A 128 -7.58 0.99 6.06
N ILE A 129 -8.13 1.21 7.26
CA ILE A 129 -9.38 1.98 7.44
C ILE A 129 -9.20 3.41 6.94
N VAL A 130 -8.08 4.08 7.22
CA VAL A 130 -7.78 5.43 6.71
C VAL A 130 -7.74 5.43 5.18
N ASP A 131 -7.10 4.43 4.54
CA ASP A 131 -7.06 4.33 3.08
C ASP A 131 -8.48 4.22 2.48
N PHE A 132 -9.35 3.44 3.10
CA PHE A 132 -10.77 3.38 2.72
C PHE A 132 -11.48 4.73 2.93
N LEU A 133 -11.37 5.32 4.11
CA LEU A 133 -12.07 6.55 4.45
C LEU A 133 -11.66 7.73 3.55
N GLN A 134 -10.44 7.76 3.06
CA GLN A 134 -9.99 8.77 2.10
C GLN A 134 -10.55 8.59 0.68
N THR A 135 -11.31 7.54 0.41
CA THR A 135 -12.06 7.34 -0.85
C THR A 135 -13.49 7.86 -0.78
N LEU A 136 -13.94 8.31 0.38
CA LEU A 136 -15.30 8.77 0.63
C LEU A 136 -15.49 10.24 0.28
#